data_7afb1d4705241867ffae9804e23bc6b8
#
_entry.id   7afb1d4705241867ffae9804e23bc6b8
#
_cell.length_a   1.000
_cell.length_b   1.000
_cell.length_c   1.000
_cell.angle_alpha   90.00
_cell.angle_beta   90.00
_cell.angle_gamma   90.00
#
_symmetry.space_group_name_H-M   'P 1'
#
loop_
_entity.id
_entity.type
_entity.pdbx_description
1 polymer ?
#
loop_
_entity_poly.entity_id
_entity_poly.type
_entity_poly.pdbx_seq_one_letter_code
_entity_poly.pdbx_strand_id
1 'polypeptide(L)'
;RDTKNKIARTARAILAKDGYGALTMRRVASACGISPGNLTYHFPSVDDLMVAAMNLGLEEYQQQIASYLKKQPTDPDKTLTELVTFFVHDALSQPTSAVMIEFWALAQHDPSKAAFLDQTYKIASDMIADVLFYIEPDIDRATANQVASTLLVFSEGSTALFSRKPLLAFDEKALIETAVATLRQMINNGKNERL
;
A
#
# COMPACT_ATOMS: atom_id res chain seq x y z
N ARG A 1 -8.93 -21.54 2.18
CA ARG A 1 -8.74 -20.11 1.87
C ARG A 1 -9.17 -19.23 3.06
N ASP A 2 -10.29 -19.52 3.68
CA ASP A 2 -10.83 -18.73 4.80
C ASP A 2 -9.91 -18.71 6.03
N THR A 3 -9.36 -19.87 6.43
CA THR A 3 -8.45 -19.99 7.59
C THR A 3 -7.16 -19.19 7.40
N LYS A 4 -6.52 -19.25 6.22
CA LYS A 4 -5.30 -18.48 5.91
C LYS A 4 -5.57 -16.97 6.00
N ASN A 5 -6.67 -16.50 5.43
CA ASN A 5 -7.06 -15.09 5.48
C ASN A 5 -7.37 -14.63 6.92
N LYS A 6 -8.04 -15.47 7.72
CA LYS A 6 -8.26 -15.18 9.14
C LYS A 6 -6.95 -15.03 9.90
N ILE A 7 -6.00 -15.92 9.68
CA ILE A 7 -4.67 -15.87 10.31
C ILE A 7 -3.92 -14.60 9.88
N ALA A 8 -3.88 -14.28 8.58
CA ALA A 8 -3.21 -13.09 8.06
C ALA A 8 -3.82 -11.78 8.62
N ARG A 9 -5.14 -11.67 8.69
CA ARG A 9 -5.83 -10.53 9.35
C ARG A 9 -5.48 -10.42 10.82
N THR A 10 -5.43 -11.54 11.53
CA THR A 10 -5.04 -11.55 12.95
C THR A 10 -3.59 -11.12 13.13
N ALA A 11 -2.68 -11.59 12.29
CA ALA A 11 -1.28 -11.16 12.30
C ALA A 11 -1.15 -9.66 12.04
N ARG A 12 -1.86 -9.13 11.01
CA ARG A 12 -1.90 -7.70 10.70
C ARG A 12 -2.44 -6.86 11.87
N ALA A 13 -3.48 -7.32 12.54
CA ALA A 13 -4.05 -6.63 13.70
C ALA A 13 -3.08 -6.58 14.89
N ILE A 14 -2.34 -7.67 15.14
CA ILE A 14 -1.30 -7.71 16.18
C ILE A 14 -0.16 -6.76 15.85
N LEU A 15 0.33 -6.77 14.59
CA LEU A 15 1.36 -5.85 14.11
C LEU A 15 0.94 -4.39 14.28
N ALA A 16 -0.26 -4.04 13.84
CA ALA A 16 -0.77 -2.68 13.90
C ALA A 16 -0.91 -2.17 15.35
N LYS A 17 -1.32 -3.04 16.27
CA LYS A 17 -1.58 -2.65 17.66
C LYS A 17 -0.33 -2.67 18.54
N ASP A 18 0.49 -3.70 18.39
CA ASP A 18 1.49 -4.07 19.40
C ASP A 18 2.91 -4.20 18.81
N GLY A 19 3.07 -3.97 17.51
CA GLY A 19 4.34 -4.01 16.78
C GLY A 19 4.88 -5.42 16.49
N TYR A 20 6.01 -5.48 15.76
CA TYR A 20 6.62 -6.74 15.32
C TYR A 20 7.07 -7.64 16.48
N GLY A 21 7.63 -7.06 17.54
CA GLY A 21 8.05 -7.83 18.73
C GLY A 21 6.93 -8.62 19.42
N ALA A 22 5.68 -8.23 19.18
CA ALA A 22 4.51 -8.92 19.71
C ALA A 22 3.96 -10.00 18.76
N LEU A 23 4.42 -10.04 17.52
CA LEU A 23 4.01 -11.02 16.52
C LEU A 23 4.73 -12.35 16.76
N THR A 24 4.09 -13.27 17.44
CA THR A 24 4.62 -14.62 17.69
C THR A 24 3.65 -15.68 17.23
N MET A 25 4.16 -16.85 16.80
CA MET A 25 3.33 -18.01 16.41
C MET A 25 2.31 -18.36 17.49
N ARG A 26 2.74 -18.41 18.73
CA ARG A 26 1.85 -18.74 19.87
C ARG A 26 0.74 -17.72 20.05
N ARG A 27 1.05 -16.42 19.92
CA ARG A 27 0.06 -15.35 20.09
C ARG A 27 -0.98 -15.37 18.96
N VAL A 28 -0.53 -15.54 17.73
CA VAL A 28 -1.43 -15.62 16.57
C VAL A 28 -2.32 -16.84 16.65
N ALA A 29 -1.77 -18.03 16.98
CA ALA A 29 -2.56 -19.24 17.18
C ALA A 29 -3.64 -19.06 18.25
N SER A 30 -3.27 -18.50 19.40
CA SER A 30 -4.21 -18.20 20.49
C SER A 30 -5.31 -17.23 20.06
N ALA A 31 -4.95 -16.14 19.39
CA ALA A 31 -5.90 -15.13 18.92
C ALA A 31 -6.85 -15.67 17.83
N CYS A 32 -6.38 -16.63 17.02
CA CYS A 32 -7.20 -17.31 16.00
C CYS A 32 -8.07 -18.43 16.59
N GLY A 33 -7.81 -18.87 17.85
CA GLY A 33 -8.47 -20.03 18.44
C GLY A 33 -8.09 -21.35 17.80
N ILE A 34 -6.84 -21.49 17.32
CA ILE A 34 -6.32 -22.71 16.69
C ILE A 34 -5.09 -23.24 17.43
N SER A 35 -4.75 -24.51 17.23
CA SER A 35 -3.53 -25.08 17.80
C SER A 35 -2.27 -24.51 17.12
N PRO A 36 -1.12 -24.44 17.84
CA PRO A 36 0.16 -24.07 17.23
C PRO A 36 0.53 -24.93 16.02
N GLY A 37 0.25 -26.25 16.07
CA GLY A 37 0.50 -27.15 14.95
C GLY A 37 -0.35 -26.83 13.72
N ASN A 38 -1.61 -26.42 13.90
CA ASN A 38 -2.47 -25.97 12.80
C ASN A 38 -1.94 -24.65 12.20
N LEU A 39 -1.51 -23.71 13.03
CA LEU A 39 -0.89 -22.49 12.53
C LEU A 39 0.37 -22.78 11.73
N THR A 40 1.30 -23.59 12.25
CA THR A 40 2.57 -23.93 11.58
C THR A 40 2.34 -24.67 10.25
N TYR A 41 1.27 -25.46 10.14
CA TYR A 41 0.87 -26.07 8.89
C TYR A 41 0.54 -25.02 7.80
N HIS A 42 -0.07 -23.90 8.18
CA HIS A 42 -0.43 -22.83 7.25
C HIS A 42 0.70 -21.83 7.02
N PHE A 43 1.43 -21.50 8.07
CA PHE A 43 2.52 -20.52 8.10
C PHE A 43 3.65 -21.05 8.97
N PRO A 44 4.75 -21.55 8.38
CA PRO A 44 5.85 -22.18 9.12
C PRO A 44 6.57 -21.26 10.08
N SER A 45 6.60 -19.96 9.79
CA SER A 45 7.36 -18.96 10.56
C SER A 45 6.60 -17.66 10.82
N VAL A 46 7.14 -16.81 11.68
CA VAL A 46 6.66 -15.44 11.89
C VAL A 46 6.85 -14.59 10.64
N ASP A 47 7.91 -14.84 9.89
CA ASP A 47 8.18 -14.15 8.63
C ASP A 47 7.10 -14.44 7.59
N ASP A 48 6.63 -15.69 7.52
CA ASP A 48 5.51 -16.05 6.63
C ASP A 48 4.21 -15.34 7.03
N LEU A 49 3.97 -15.13 8.33
CA LEU A 49 2.84 -14.35 8.82
C LEU A 49 2.96 -12.87 8.44
N MET A 50 4.18 -12.32 8.48
CA MET A 50 4.45 -10.94 8.09
C MET A 50 4.19 -10.74 6.59
N VAL A 51 4.73 -11.62 5.76
CA VAL A 51 4.48 -11.61 4.30
C VAL A 51 2.99 -11.78 3.99
N ALA A 52 2.30 -12.65 4.72
CA ALA A 52 0.86 -12.84 4.55
C ALA A 52 0.04 -11.59 4.93
N ALA A 53 0.45 -10.86 5.96
CA ALA A 53 -0.18 -9.60 6.38
C ALA A 53 -0.01 -8.51 5.30
N MET A 54 1.16 -8.43 4.66
CA MET A 54 1.45 -7.53 3.53
C MET A 54 0.63 -7.90 2.29
N ASN A 55 0.64 -9.18 1.89
CA ASN A 55 -0.13 -9.65 0.74
C ASN A 55 -1.63 -9.39 0.89
N LEU A 56 -2.17 -9.53 2.10
CA LEU A 56 -3.56 -9.22 2.38
C LEU A 56 -3.89 -7.75 2.07
N GLY A 57 -3.03 -6.81 2.48
CA GLY A 57 -3.20 -5.38 2.17
C GLY A 57 -3.16 -5.13 0.66
N LEU A 58 -2.22 -5.75 -0.03
CA LEU A 58 -2.08 -5.62 -1.48
C LEU A 58 -3.30 -6.18 -2.23
N GLU A 59 -3.82 -7.35 -1.82
CA GLU A 59 -5.04 -7.94 -2.38
C GLU A 59 -6.26 -7.02 -2.15
N GLU A 60 -6.37 -6.40 -0.97
CA GLU A 60 -7.44 -5.44 -0.65
C GLU A 60 -7.34 -4.20 -1.56
N TYR A 61 -6.15 -3.68 -1.83
CA TYR A 61 -5.92 -2.56 -2.77
C TYR A 61 -6.35 -2.93 -4.20
N GLN A 62 -5.90 -4.08 -4.70
CA GLN A 62 -6.27 -4.56 -6.03
C GLN A 62 -7.79 -4.67 -6.19
N GLN A 63 -8.48 -5.21 -5.17
CA GLN A 63 -9.94 -5.34 -5.19
C GLN A 63 -10.65 -3.98 -5.18
N GLN A 64 -10.15 -3.01 -4.40
CA GLN A 64 -10.74 -1.67 -4.32
C GLN A 64 -10.58 -0.93 -5.66
N ILE A 65 -9.38 -0.92 -6.24
CA ILE A 65 -9.11 -0.29 -7.54
C ILE A 65 -9.93 -0.95 -8.65
N ALA A 66 -9.94 -2.29 -8.72
CA ALA A 66 -10.74 -3.01 -9.71
C ALA A 66 -12.25 -2.73 -9.56
N SER A 67 -12.74 -2.64 -8.31
CA SER A 67 -14.14 -2.28 -8.03
C SER A 67 -14.46 -0.85 -8.43
N TYR A 68 -13.51 0.07 -8.25
CA TYR A 68 -13.66 1.46 -8.65
C TYR A 68 -13.73 1.61 -10.18
N LEU A 69 -12.82 1.00 -10.91
CA LEU A 69 -12.78 1.06 -12.38
C LEU A 69 -14.01 0.41 -13.03
N LYS A 70 -14.59 -0.63 -12.39
CA LYS A 70 -15.85 -1.23 -12.86
C LYS A 70 -17.04 -0.25 -12.86
N LYS A 71 -17.00 0.82 -12.07
CA LYS A 71 -18.02 1.87 -12.07
C LYS A 71 -17.91 2.82 -13.27
N GLN A 72 -16.90 2.65 -14.10
CA GLN A 72 -16.60 3.47 -15.28
C GLN A 72 -16.61 4.98 -14.97
N PRO A 73 -15.74 5.47 -14.08
CA PRO A 73 -15.64 6.89 -13.76
C PRO A 73 -15.34 7.70 -15.03
N THR A 74 -16.10 8.78 -15.26
CA THR A 74 -16.02 9.58 -16.49
C THR A 74 -15.29 10.90 -16.33
N ASP A 75 -14.93 11.28 -15.10
CA ASP A 75 -14.22 12.51 -14.78
C ASP A 75 -12.76 12.20 -14.41
N PRO A 76 -11.79 12.49 -15.31
CA PRO A 76 -10.38 12.21 -15.07
C PRO A 76 -9.80 12.94 -13.85
N ASP A 77 -10.18 14.20 -13.63
CA ASP A 77 -9.66 15.00 -12.51
C ASP A 77 -10.18 14.49 -11.18
N LYS A 78 -11.45 14.14 -11.13
CA LYS A 78 -12.05 13.51 -9.94
C LYS A 78 -11.42 12.16 -9.68
N THR A 79 -11.21 11.34 -10.70
CA THR A 79 -10.59 10.00 -10.56
C THR A 79 -9.16 10.09 -10.05
N LEU A 80 -8.35 11.04 -10.57
CA LEU A 80 -7.01 11.28 -10.07
C LEU A 80 -7.03 11.72 -8.59
N THR A 81 -7.94 12.63 -8.24
CA THR A 81 -8.08 13.11 -6.86
C THR A 81 -8.48 11.97 -5.91
N GLU A 82 -9.40 11.11 -6.30
CA GLU A 82 -9.83 9.95 -5.50
C GLU A 82 -8.71 8.92 -5.36
N LEU A 83 -7.90 8.69 -6.41
CA LEU A 83 -6.73 7.83 -6.37
C LEU A 83 -5.69 8.35 -5.37
N VAL A 84 -5.32 9.63 -5.45
CA VAL A 84 -4.37 10.26 -4.54
C VAL A 84 -4.88 10.22 -3.10
N THR A 85 -6.15 10.58 -2.90
CA THR A 85 -6.80 10.54 -1.58
C THR A 85 -6.74 9.13 -0.98
N PHE A 86 -7.02 8.12 -1.78
CA PHE A 86 -6.97 6.72 -1.34
C PHE A 86 -5.57 6.35 -0.83
N PHE A 87 -4.51 6.61 -1.62
CA PHE A 87 -3.14 6.24 -1.25
C PHE A 87 -2.62 7.03 -0.04
N VAL A 88 -2.87 8.35 0.02
CA VAL A 88 -2.42 9.18 1.15
C VAL A 88 -3.19 8.83 2.43
N HIS A 89 -4.51 8.68 2.35
CA HIS A 89 -5.33 8.35 3.51
C HIS A 89 -4.99 6.98 4.10
N ASP A 90 -4.80 5.97 3.23
CA ASP A 90 -4.42 4.63 3.69
C ASP A 90 -3.01 4.60 4.29
N ALA A 91 -2.06 5.34 3.70
CA ALA A 91 -0.70 5.50 4.23
C ALA A 91 -0.68 6.08 5.67
N LEU A 92 -1.63 6.94 5.98
CA LEU A 92 -1.82 7.51 7.32
C LEU A 92 -2.59 6.58 8.26
N SER A 93 -3.26 5.54 7.73
CA SER A 93 -4.00 4.58 8.53
C SER A 93 -3.06 3.76 9.42
N GLN A 94 -3.46 3.56 10.69
CA GLN A 94 -2.61 2.84 11.63
C GLN A 94 -2.29 1.39 11.22
N PRO A 95 -3.23 0.60 10.66
CA PRO A 95 -2.91 -0.76 10.23
C PRO A 95 -1.84 -0.82 9.13
N THR A 96 -1.93 0.06 8.14
CA THR A 96 -0.99 0.09 7.01
C THR A 96 0.36 0.64 7.42
N SER A 97 0.39 1.82 8.06
CA SER A 97 1.63 2.47 8.46
C SER A 97 2.46 1.62 9.43
N ALA A 98 1.83 0.96 10.39
CA ALA A 98 2.53 0.11 11.34
C ALA A 98 3.20 -1.10 10.64
N VAL A 99 2.47 -1.75 9.73
CA VAL A 99 3.01 -2.89 8.98
C VAL A 99 4.15 -2.45 8.06
N MET A 100 4.00 -1.33 7.35
CA MET A 100 5.01 -0.82 6.41
C MET A 100 6.31 -0.44 7.11
N ILE A 101 6.24 0.28 8.24
CA ILE A 101 7.43 0.71 9.01
C ILE A 101 8.24 -0.49 9.48
N GLU A 102 7.57 -1.50 10.04
CA GLU A 102 8.24 -2.72 10.48
C GLU A 102 8.84 -3.50 9.31
N PHE A 103 8.14 -3.56 8.18
CA PHE A 103 8.61 -4.26 7.00
C PHE A 103 9.82 -3.58 6.37
N TRP A 104 9.86 -2.24 6.29
CA TRP A 104 11.03 -1.50 5.83
C TRP A 104 12.26 -1.79 6.69
N ALA A 105 12.10 -1.80 8.01
CA ALA A 105 13.20 -2.10 8.91
C ALA A 105 13.76 -3.51 8.68
N LEU A 106 12.90 -4.50 8.47
CA LEU A 106 13.32 -5.88 8.18
C LEU A 106 13.98 -5.99 6.81
N ALA A 107 13.45 -5.32 5.79
CA ALA A 107 13.99 -5.35 4.42
C ALA A 107 15.42 -4.78 4.32
N GLN A 108 15.82 -3.89 5.23
CA GLN A 108 17.20 -3.38 5.28
C GLN A 108 18.25 -4.47 5.58
N HIS A 109 17.86 -5.56 6.21
CA HIS A 109 18.78 -6.58 6.71
C HIS A 109 18.51 -7.98 6.14
N ASP A 110 17.48 -8.13 5.32
CA ASP A 110 17.06 -9.41 4.74
C ASP A 110 16.76 -9.26 3.24
N PRO A 111 17.66 -9.81 2.36
CA PRO A 111 17.47 -9.70 0.91
C PRO A 111 16.16 -10.30 0.39
N SER A 112 15.61 -11.33 1.06
CA SER A 112 14.34 -11.92 0.64
C SER A 112 13.16 -10.99 0.90
N LYS A 113 13.19 -10.27 2.02
CA LYS A 113 12.20 -9.25 2.37
C LYS A 113 12.33 -8.00 1.50
N ALA A 114 13.58 -7.61 1.16
CA ALA A 114 13.82 -6.53 0.21
C ALA A 114 13.21 -6.87 -1.16
N ALA A 115 13.49 -8.05 -1.71
CA ALA A 115 12.93 -8.50 -2.99
C ALA A 115 11.41 -8.58 -2.98
N PHE A 116 10.81 -9.01 -1.86
CA PHE A 116 9.35 -9.01 -1.69
C PHE A 116 8.79 -7.58 -1.68
N LEU A 117 9.45 -6.65 -0.99
CA LEU A 117 9.05 -5.24 -0.95
C LEU A 117 9.13 -4.59 -2.34
N ASP A 118 10.21 -4.84 -3.09
CA ASP A 118 10.37 -4.37 -4.47
C ASP A 118 9.22 -4.88 -5.37
N GLN A 119 8.87 -6.16 -5.23
CA GLN A 119 7.74 -6.73 -5.95
C GLN A 119 6.41 -6.09 -5.54
N THR A 120 6.21 -5.78 -4.26
CA THR A 120 5.01 -5.10 -3.75
C THR A 120 4.88 -3.71 -4.35
N TYR A 121 5.97 -2.93 -4.38
CA TYR A 121 5.97 -1.60 -5.01
C TYR A 121 5.76 -1.66 -6.52
N LYS A 122 6.33 -2.68 -7.17
CA LYS A 122 6.07 -2.88 -8.59
C LYS A 122 4.58 -3.10 -8.87
N ILE A 123 3.92 -3.97 -8.10
CA ILE A 123 2.49 -4.24 -8.23
C ILE A 123 1.67 -2.97 -7.94
N ALA A 124 2.01 -2.22 -6.90
CA ALA A 124 1.34 -0.95 -6.58
C ALA A 124 1.50 0.08 -7.71
N SER A 125 2.72 0.20 -8.27
CA SER A 125 2.98 1.07 -9.42
C SER A 125 2.18 0.67 -10.65
N ASP A 126 2.12 -0.64 -10.97
CA ASP A 126 1.32 -1.15 -12.09
C ASP A 126 -0.17 -0.85 -11.89
N MET A 127 -0.71 -1.01 -10.68
CA MET A 127 -2.12 -0.66 -10.36
C MET A 127 -2.41 0.83 -10.56
N ILE A 128 -1.50 1.71 -10.14
CA ILE A 128 -1.63 3.15 -10.36
C ILE A 128 -1.60 3.45 -11.86
N ALA A 129 -0.67 2.85 -12.60
CA ALA A 129 -0.54 3.03 -14.04
C ALA A 129 -1.81 2.57 -14.78
N ASP A 130 -2.46 1.49 -14.37
CA ASP A 130 -3.73 1.02 -14.94
C ASP A 130 -4.85 2.07 -14.80
N VAL A 131 -4.93 2.75 -13.64
CA VAL A 131 -5.86 3.87 -13.46
C VAL A 131 -5.49 5.05 -14.35
N LEU A 132 -4.19 5.37 -14.48
CA LEU A 132 -3.72 6.45 -15.35
C LEU A 132 -4.04 6.17 -16.82
N PHE A 133 -3.85 4.95 -17.33
CA PHE A 133 -4.25 4.56 -18.68
C PHE A 133 -5.76 4.63 -18.90
N TYR A 134 -6.54 4.39 -17.84
CA TYR A 134 -7.99 4.51 -17.92
C TYR A 134 -8.44 5.97 -18.08
N ILE A 135 -7.86 6.91 -17.31
CA ILE A 135 -8.25 8.33 -17.32
C ILE A 135 -7.55 9.14 -18.42
N GLU A 136 -6.40 8.69 -18.89
CA GLU A 136 -5.56 9.32 -19.90
C GLU A 136 -5.05 8.26 -20.88
N PRO A 137 -5.91 7.79 -21.83
CA PRO A 137 -5.58 6.67 -22.71
C PRO A 137 -4.33 6.90 -23.57
N ASP A 138 -3.99 8.16 -23.83
CA ASP A 138 -2.83 8.55 -24.64
C ASP A 138 -1.55 8.75 -23.81
N ILE A 139 -1.58 8.52 -22.51
CA ILE A 139 -0.37 8.62 -21.67
C ILE A 139 0.64 7.54 -22.06
N ASP A 140 1.92 7.89 -22.18
CA ASP A 140 2.95 6.87 -22.39
C ASP A 140 3.34 6.12 -21.12
N ARG A 141 3.95 4.95 -21.32
CA ARG A 141 4.37 4.08 -20.23
C ARG A 141 5.41 4.76 -19.32
N ALA A 142 6.33 5.54 -19.86
CA ALA A 142 7.37 6.19 -19.07
C ALA A 142 6.77 7.26 -18.18
N THR A 143 5.91 8.12 -18.71
CA THR A 143 5.16 9.13 -17.96
C THR A 143 4.27 8.48 -16.90
N ALA A 144 3.51 7.43 -17.25
CA ALA A 144 2.66 6.73 -16.30
C ALA A 144 3.46 6.13 -15.13
N ASN A 145 4.61 5.51 -15.41
CA ASN A 145 5.48 4.96 -14.37
C ASN A 145 6.08 6.07 -13.48
N GLN A 146 6.45 7.21 -14.05
CA GLN A 146 6.98 8.33 -13.28
C GLN A 146 5.91 8.94 -12.36
N VAL A 147 4.68 9.11 -12.86
CA VAL A 147 3.54 9.59 -12.06
C VAL A 147 3.23 8.58 -10.93
N ALA A 148 3.20 7.29 -11.24
CA ALA A 148 2.97 6.25 -10.25
C ALA A 148 4.04 6.25 -9.15
N SER A 149 5.32 6.33 -9.52
CA SER A 149 6.43 6.41 -8.55
C SER A 149 6.34 7.66 -7.69
N THR A 150 5.93 8.79 -8.25
CA THR A 150 5.75 10.05 -7.50
C THR A 150 4.60 9.93 -6.51
N LEU A 151 3.47 9.31 -6.89
CA LEU A 151 2.37 9.05 -5.95
C LEU A 151 2.82 8.14 -4.79
N LEU A 152 3.59 7.09 -5.08
CA LEU A 152 4.16 6.24 -4.04
C LEU A 152 5.08 7.02 -3.09
N VAL A 153 5.89 7.95 -3.59
CA VAL A 153 6.71 8.82 -2.73
C VAL A 153 5.86 9.70 -1.81
N PHE A 154 4.76 10.28 -2.30
CA PHE A 154 3.81 11.01 -1.45
C PHE A 154 3.20 10.11 -0.37
N SER A 155 2.76 8.91 -0.75
CA SER A 155 2.18 7.92 0.15
C SER A 155 3.16 7.50 1.24
N GLU A 156 4.34 7.02 0.84
CA GLU A 156 5.33 6.48 1.77
C GLU A 156 5.98 7.58 2.64
N GLY A 157 6.17 8.78 2.08
CA GLY A 157 6.57 9.95 2.85
C GLY A 157 5.53 10.31 3.92
N SER A 158 4.25 10.18 3.61
CA SER A 158 3.17 10.38 4.58
C SER A 158 3.22 9.33 5.70
N THR A 159 3.43 8.06 5.36
CA THR A 159 3.64 6.98 6.33
C THR A 159 4.82 7.29 7.26
N ALA A 160 5.96 7.66 6.70
CA ALA A 160 7.19 7.85 7.47
C ALA A 160 7.12 9.07 8.43
N LEU A 161 6.49 10.16 7.98
CA LEU A 161 6.52 11.43 8.69
C LEU A 161 5.29 11.67 9.57
N PHE A 162 4.11 11.21 9.16
CA PHE A 162 2.85 11.65 9.75
C PHE A 162 1.96 10.54 10.32
N SER A 163 2.28 9.26 10.13
CA SER A 163 1.48 8.15 10.67
C SER A 163 1.52 8.03 12.20
N ARG A 164 2.52 8.66 12.83
CA ARG A 164 2.61 8.83 14.28
C ARG A 164 2.19 10.25 14.65
N LYS A 165 2.10 10.56 15.95
CA LYS A 165 1.83 11.93 16.40
C LYS A 165 2.91 12.87 15.81
N PRO A 166 2.59 13.68 14.80
CA PRO A 166 3.59 14.43 14.07
C PRO A 166 4.11 15.60 14.93
N LEU A 167 5.42 15.86 14.83
CA LEU A 167 6.04 17.07 15.37
C LEU A 167 5.87 18.27 14.42
N LEU A 168 5.67 18.00 13.13
CA LEU A 168 5.45 19.02 12.11
C LEU A 168 3.96 19.31 11.96
N ALA A 169 3.63 20.56 11.65
CA ALA A 169 2.29 20.90 11.23
C ALA A 169 1.93 20.12 9.96
N PHE A 170 0.82 19.40 10.01
CA PHE A 170 0.36 18.55 8.92
C PHE A 170 -1.09 18.86 8.57
N ASP A 171 -1.32 19.15 7.30
CA ASP A 171 -2.65 19.30 6.72
C ASP A 171 -2.80 18.27 5.59
N GLU A 172 -3.54 17.20 5.87
CA GLU A 172 -3.78 16.12 4.92
C GLU A 172 -4.43 16.62 3.63
N LYS A 173 -5.38 17.55 3.74
CA LYS A 173 -6.08 18.12 2.59
C LYS A 173 -5.11 18.90 1.70
N ALA A 174 -4.29 19.76 2.28
CA ALA A 174 -3.28 20.52 1.55
C ALA A 174 -2.25 19.60 0.88
N LEU A 175 -1.86 18.51 1.52
CA LEU A 175 -0.97 17.51 0.93
C LEU A 175 -1.62 16.83 -0.28
N ILE A 176 -2.87 16.39 -0.16
CA ILE A 176 -3.61 15.76 -1.25
C ILE A 176 -3.76 16.74 -2.43
N GLU A 177 -4.16 17.99 -2.19
CA GLU A 177 -4.28 19.02 -3.22
C GLU A 177 -2.94 19.27 -3.94
N THR A 178 -1.84 19.34 -3.19
CA THR A 178 -0.48 19.50 -3.74
C THR A 178 -0.07 18.30 -4.57
N ALA A 179 -0.31 17.09 -4.09
CA ALA A 179 0.00 15.87 -4.82
C ALA A 179 -0.79 15.78 -6.14
N VAL A 180 -2.11 16.04 -6.09
CA VAL A 180 -2.97 16.06 -7.28
C VAL A 180 -2.46 17.07 -8.32
N ALA A 181 -2.17 18.31 -7.89
CA ALA A 181 -1.64 19.34 -8.80
C ALA A 181 -0.31 18.93 -9.43
N THR A 182 0.60 18.35 -8.64
CA THR A 182 1.90 17.88 -9.11
C THR A 182 1.74 16.76 -10.15
N LEU A 183 0.94 15.74 -9.84
CA LEU A 183 0.73 14.61 -10.75
C LEU A 183 0.01 15.05 -12.04
N ARG A 184 -0.96 15.96 -11.96
CA ARG A 184 -1.63 16.53 -13.13
C ARG A 184 -0.66 17.27 -14.02
N GLN A 185 0.24 18.06 -13.43
CA GLN A 185 1.29 18.76 -14.21
C GLN A 185 2.23 17.77 -14.91
N MET A 186 2.63 16.69 -14.24
CA MET A 186 3.48 15.66 -14.86
C MET A 186 2.80 15.00 -16.06
N ILE A 187 1.51 14.66 -15.94
CA ILE A 187 0.69 14.08 -17.02
C ILE A 187 0.64 15.05 -18.22
N ASN A 188 0.39 16.34 -17.96
CA ASN A 188 0.29 17.35 -19.01
C ASN A 188 1.62 17.59 -19.72
N ASN A 189 2.74 17.63 -18.98
CA ASN A 189 4.08 17.79 -19.54
C ASN A 189 4.43 16.61 -20.45
N GLY A 190 4.17 15.38 -20.04
CA GLY A 190 4.41 14.19 -20.88
C GLY A 190 3.58 14.17 -22.18
N LYS A 191 2.42 14.84 -22.21
CA LYS A 191 1.64 15.02 -23.45
C LYS A 191 2.29 16.06 -24.38
N ASN A 192 2.83 17.15 -23.82
CA ASN A 192 3.38 18.26 -24.60
C ASN A 192 4.76 17.92 -25.25
N GLU A 193 5.54 17.04 -24.66
CA GLU A 193 6.83 16.61 -25.21
C GLU A 193 6.70 15.76 -26.47
N ARG A 194 5.48 15.42 -26.89
CA ARG A 194 5.19 14.61 -28.09
C ARG A 194 4.64 15.42 -29.27
N LEU A 195 4.31 16.69 -29.04
CA LEU A 195 3.86 17.62 -30.08
C LEU A 195 5.05 18.40 -30.67
#